data_1c3df6444661f7398c7fbfefd8b1a2fd
#
_entry.id   1c3df6444661f7398c7fbfefd8b1a2fd
#
_cell.length_a   1.000
_cell.length_b   1.000
_cell.length_c   1.000
_cell.angle_alpha   90.00
_cell.angle_beta   90.00
_cell.angle_gamma   90.00
#
_symmetry.space_group_name_H-M   'P 1'
#
loop_
_entity.id
_entity.type
_entity.pdbx_description
1 polymer ?
#
loop_
_entity_poly.entity_id
_entity_poly.type
_entity_poly.pdbx_seq_one_letter_code
_entity_poly.pdbx_strand_id
1 'polypeptide(L)'
;HVAACVASRAPFDEREMLRGAWPWLKSYVLRPLFNKLLISDRRFSVDASACSQCGACVRRCPLGNMRMGADGLPQWHAGKCTHCLRCYHICPRHAISYGKFTRGKGQVKINL
;
A
#
# COMPACT_ATOMS: atom_id res chain seq x y z
N HIS A 1 -17.90 -20.99 1.50
CA HIS A 1 -18.12 -21.55 2.85
C HIS A 1 -18.44 -20.48 3.89
N VAL A 2 -17.61 -19.44 4.03
CA VAL A 2 -17.84 -18.33 4.98
C VAL A 2 -19.20 -17.66 4.75
N ALA A 3 -19.56 -17.35 3.52
CA ALA A 3 -20.83 -16.75 3.17
C ALA A 3 -22.03 -17.61 3.58
N ALA A 4 -21.93 -18.93 3.43
CA ALA A 4 -22.97 -19.87 3.87
C ALA A 4 -23.11 -19.90 5.38
N CYS A 5 -22.00 -19.86 6.14
CA CYS A 5 -22.02 -19.79 7.61
C CYS A 5 -22.66 -18.50 8.11
N VAL A 6 -22.39 -17.37 7.46
CA VAL A 6 -23.01 -16.08 7.80
C VAL A 6 -24.51 -16.09 7.52
N ALA A 7 -24.93 -16.61 6.38
CA ALA A 7 -26.34 -16.70 6.00
C ALA A 7 -27.14 -17.62 6.93
N SER A 8 -26.58 -18.75 7.35
CA SER A 8 -27.22 -19.71 8.26
C SER A 8 -27.06 -19.38 9.74
N ARG A 9 -26.27 -18.33 10.09
CA ARG A 9 -25.89 -18.02 11.47
C ARG A 9 -25.26 -19.20 12.22
N ALA A 10 -24.66 -20.14 11.48
CA ALA A 10 -23.98 -21.29 12.06
C ALA A 10 -22.66 -20.87 12.71
N PRO A 11 -22.25 -21.54 13.81
CA PRO A 11 -20.95 -21.28 14.40
C PRO A 11 -19.85 -21.58 13.39
N PHE A 12 -18.91 -20.65 13.25
CA PHE A 12 -17.78 -20.78 12.33
C PHE A 12 -16.60 -21.45 13.05
N ASP A 13 -16.08 -22.53 12.51
CA ASP A 13 -14.89 -23.17 13.05
C ASP A 13 -13.64 -22.42 12.57
N GLU A 14 -13.03 -21.65 13.45
CA GLU A 14 -11.78 -20.91 13.19
C GLU A 14 -10.62 -21.83 12.75
N ARG A 15 -10.65 -23.11 13.17
CA ARG A 15 -9.63 -24.09 12.80
C ARG A 15 -9.62 -24.40 11.29
N GLU A 16 -10.75 -24.25 10.64
CA GLU A 16 -10.86 -24.42 9.20
C GLU A 16 -10.17 -23.30 8.41
N MET A 17 -10.16 -22.08 8.91
CA MET A 17 -9.41 -20.96 8.34
C MET A 17 -7.89 -21.10 8.54
N LEU A 18 -7.48 -21.75 9.62
CA LEU A 18 -6.07 -21.83 10.00
C LEU A 18 -5.36 -23.05 9.40
N ARG A 19 -6.02 -23.82 8.55
CA ARG A 19 -5.44 -24.97 7.82
C ARG A 19 -4.44 -24.56 6.73
N GLY A 20 -3.47 -23.75 7.10
CA GLY A 20 -2.27 -23.55 6.30
C GLY A 20 -1.16 -24.43 6.84
N ALA A 21 -0.39 -25.09 5.96
CA ALA A 21 0.82 -25.77 6.40
C ALA A 21 1.73 -24.75 7.09
N TRP A 22 2.11 -25.04 8.33
CA TRP A 22 3.10 -24.28 9.10
C TRP A 22 2.77 -22.79 9.31
N PRO A 23 1.64 -22.47 9.98
CA PRO A 23 1.23 -21.08 10.16
C PRO A 23 2.24 -20.24 10.94
N TRP A 24 2.93 -20.83 11.92
CA TRP A 24 3.97 -20.16 12.70
C TRP A 24 5.19 -19.76 11.86
N LEU A 25 5.60 -20.62 10.90
CA LEU A 25 6.72 -20.31 9.99
C LEU A 25 6.37 -19.10 9.10
N LYS A 26 5.15 -19.06 8.59
CA LYS A 26 4.66 -17.94 7.78
C LYS A 26 4.62 -16.63 8.57
N SER A 27 4.17 -16.70 9.82
CA SER A 27 4.01 -15.51 10.67
C SER A 27 5.33 -14.99 11.22
N TYR A 28 6.22 -15.87 11.66
CA TYR A 28 7.43 -15.46 12.37
C TYR A 28 8.68 -15.34 11.49
N VAL A 29 8.71 -16.02 10.37
CA VAL A 29 9.86 -16.02 9.45
C VAL A 29 9.54 -15.32 8.14
N LEU A 30 8.50 -15.77 7.41
CA LEU A 30 8.18 -15.25 6.10
C LEU A 30 7.66 -13.81 6.15
N ARG A 31 6.80 -13.49 7.11
CA ARG A 31 6.21 -12.14 7.22
C ARG A 31 7.25 -11.05 7.48
N PRO A 32 8.15 -11.16 8.50
CA PRO A 32 9.17 -10.13 8.70
C PRO A 32 10.16 -10.06 7.55
N LEU A 33 10.52 -11.19 6.93
CA LEU A 33 11.37 -11.22 5.76
C LEU A 33 10.70 -10.54 4.56
N PHE A 34 9.43 -10.83 4.32
CA PHE A 34 8.63 -10.20 3.28
C PHE A 34 8.55 -8.68 3.49
N ASN A 35 8.24 -8.24 4.72
CA ASN A 35 8.16 -6.83 5.05
C ASN A 35 9.49 -6.10 4.82
N LYS A 36 10.59 -6.73 5.18
CA LYS A 36 11.92 -6.14 5.03
C LYS A 36 12.38 -6.05 3.58
N LEU A 37 12.06 -7.06 2.76
CA LEU A 37 12.56 -7.16 1.38
C LEU A 37 11.60 -6.56 0.34
N LEU A 38 10.31 -6.70 0.54
CA LEU A 38 9.29 -6.35 -0.46
C LEU A 38 8.53 -5.07 -0.14
N ILE A 39 8.32 -4.77 1.14
CA ILE A 39 7.69 -3.53 1.57
C ILE A 39 8.76 -2.46 1.72
N SER A 40 8.99 -1.70 0.65
CA SER A 40 9.98 -0.62 0.61
C SER A 40 9.42 0.57 -0.14
N ASP A 41 9.71 1.75 0.36
CA ASP A 41 9.39 3.02 -0.32
C ASP A 41 10.31 3.31 -1.52
N ARG A 42 11.41 2.57 -1.66
CA ARG A 42 12.40 2.76 -2.74
C ARG A 42 11.87 2.51 -4.15
N ARG A 43 10.77 1.77 -4.28
CA ARG A 43 10.16 1.44 -5.58
C ARG A 43 9.14 2.46 -6.04
N PHE A 44 8.78 3.41 -5.19
CA PHE A 44 7.94 4.52 -5.60
C PHE A 44 8.72 5.46 -6.50
N SER A 45 8.07 5.92 -7.54
CA SER A 45 8.61 6.91 -8.49
C SER A 45 7.56 7.97 -8.79
N VAL A 46 8.05 9.16 -9.08
CA VAL A 46 7.22 10.30 -9.47
C VAL A 46 7.57 10.70 -10.88
N ASP A 47 6.57 10.84 -11.73
CA ASP A 47 6.73 11.42 -13.05
C ASP A 47 6.73 12.94 -12.92
N ALA A 48 7.91 13.53 -13.12
CA ALA A 48 8.10 14.98 -13.00
C ALA A 48 7.26 15.77 -14.03
N SER A 49 7.01 15.18 -15.20
CA SER A 49 6.22 15.82 -16.25
C SER A 49 4.73 15.85 -15.94
N ALA A 50 4.23 14.86 -15.21
CA ALA A 50 2.82 14.75 -14.81
C ALA A 50 2.55 15.43 -13.46
N CYS A 51 3.53 15.55 -12.58
CA CYS A 51 3.37 16.09 -11.24
C CYS A 51 3.07 17.60 -11.27
N SER A 52 1.95 18.00 -10.67
CA SER A 52 1.58 19.42 -10.52
C SER A 52 2.12 20.08 -9.25
N GLN A 53 2.96 19.39 -8.49
CA GLN A 53 3.57 19.88 -7.24
C GLN A 53 2.55 20.37 -6.18
N CYS A 54 1.31 19.84 -6.23
CA CYS A 54 0.23 20.28 -5.36
C CYS A 54 0.39 19.85 -3.89
N GLY A 55 1.30 18.94 -3.57
CA GLY A 55 1.59 18.46 -2.22
C GLY A 55 0.48 17.60 -1.58
N ALA A 56 -0.56 17.23 -2.30
CA ALA A 56 -1.66 16.42 -1.77
C ALA A 56 -1.18 15.07 -1.20
N CYS A 57 -0.26 14.40 -1.88
CA CYS A 57 0.33 13.14 -1.44
C CYS A 57 1.11 13.30 -0.12
N VAL A 58 1.82 14.41 0.05
CA VAL A 58 2.57 14.71 1.28
C VAL A 58 1.63 14.94 2.45
N ARG A 59 0.61 15.78 2.27
CA ARG A 59 -0.37 16.10 3.33
C ARG A 59 -1.21 14.91 3.76
N ARG A 60 -1.46 13.98 2.85
CA ARG A 60 -2.34 12.82 3.09
C ARG A 60 -1.61 11.54 3.48
N CYS A 61 -0.28 11.57 3.57
CA CYS A 61 0.48 10.42 4.06
C CYS A 61 0.23 10.22 5.56
N PRO A 62 -0.39 9.10 5.98
CA PRO A 62 -0.74 8.90 7.40
C PRO A 62 0.48 8.71 8.29
N LEU A 63 1.62 8.36 7.71
CA LEU A 63 2.87 8.13 8.44
C LEU A 63 3.84 9.33 8.38
N GLY A 64 3.47 10.39 7.67
CA GLY A 64 4.38 11.52 7.46
C GLY A 64 5.68 11.13 6.74
N ASN A 65 5.65 10.06 5.93
CA ASN A 65 6.84 9.51 5.27
C ASN A 65 7.22 10.25 3.99
N MET A 66 6.50 11.31 3.64
CA MET A 66 6.72 12.07 2.42
C MET A 66 7.03 13.53 2.71
N ARG A 67 7.95 14.09 1.94
CA ARG A 67 8.28 15.53 1.94
C ARG A 67 8.39 16.05 0.50
N MET A 68 8.20 17.33 0.34
CA MET A 68 8.55 17.99 -0.92
C MET A 68 10.06 18.18 -0.97
N GLY A 69 10.68 17.69 -2.03
CA GLY A 69 12.10 17.90 -2.29
C GLY A 69 12.42 19.32 -2.77
N ALA A 70 13.71 19.64 -2.90
CA ALA A 70 14.18 20.93 -3.39
C ALA A 70 13.76 21.19 -4.86
N ASP A 71 13.53 20.14 -5.62
CA ASP A 71 13.02 20.16 -7.00
C ASP A 71 11.48 20.34 -7.09
N GLY A 72 10.81 20.44 -5.93
CA GLY A 72 9.34 20.54 -5.84
C GLY A 72 8.62 19.21 -6.05
N LEU A 73 9.32 18.10 -6.18
CA LEU A 73 8.72 16.78 -6.31
C LEU A 73 8.59 16.08 -4.96
N PRO A 74 7.53 15.29 -4.74
CA PRO A 74 7.38 14.52 -3.51
C PRO A 74 8.43 13.41 -3.42
N GLN A 75 9.01 13.28 -2.24
CA GLN A 75 10.03 12.27 -1.93
C GLN A 75 9.67 11.50 -0.68
N TRP A 76 9.99 10.20 -0.68
CA TRP A 76 9.86 9.32 0.48
C TRP A 76 11.19 9.33 1.24
N HIS A 77 11.17 9.51 2.54
CA HIS A 77 12.43 9.74 3.27
C HIS A 77 12.64 8.89 4.52
N ALA A 78 11.61 8.32 5.09
CA ALA A 78 11.73 7.69 6.40
C ALA A 78 11.78 6.15 6.37
N GLY A 79 11.62 5.50 5.21
CA GLY A 79 11.58 4.04 5.10
C GLY A 79 10.43 3.39 5.87
N LYS A 80 9.42 4.16 6.27
CA LYS A 80 8.28 3.72 7.10
C LYS A 80 7.01 3.45 6.30
N CYS A 81 7.12 3.34 4.98
CA CYS A 81 5.96 3.12 4.13
C CYS A 81 5.31 1.77 4.40
N THR A 82 4.01 1.76 4.66
CA THR A 82 3.20 0.55 4.86
C THR A 82 2.47 0.11 3.60
N HIS A 83 2.80 0.67 2.45
CA HIS A 83 2.13 0.37 1.17
C HIS A 83 0.61 0.58 1.18
N CYS A 84 0.12 1.56 1.90
CA CYS A 84 -1.30 1.89 1.87
C CYS A 84 -1.77 2.46 0.52
N LEU A 85 -0.85 2.83 -0.37
CA LEU A 85 -1.07 3.40 -1.71
C LEU A 85 -1.94 4.66 -1.74
N ARG A 86 -2.14 5.30 -0.61
CA ARG A 86 -2.95 6.51 -0.52
C ARG A 86 -2.40 7.64 -1.40
N CYS A 87 -1.07 7.83 -1.40
CA CYS A 87 -0.40 8.80 -2.26
C CYS A 87 -0.65 8.53 -3.75
N TYR A 88 -0.64 7.26 -4.15
CA TYR A 88 -0.95 6.84 -5.51
C TYR A 88 -2.39 7.19 -5.92
N HIS A 89 -3.37 6.87 -5.06
CA HIS A 89 -4.77 7.08 -5.37
C HIS A 89 -5.23 8.53 -5.29
N ILE A 90 -4.61 9.35 -4.42
CA ILE A 90 -5.00 10.74 -4.23
C ILE A 90 -4.38 11.70 -5.24
N CYS A 91 -3.35 11.27 -5.96
CA CYS A 91 -2.69 12.14 -6.93
C CYS A 91 -3.63 12.49 -8.08
N PRO A 92 -4.01 13.76 -8.27
CA PRO A 92 -4.97 14.15 -9.31
C PRO A 92 -4.40 13.99 -10.72
N ARG A 93 -3.08 14.00 -10.85
CA ARG A 93 -2.36 13.85 -12.12
C ARG A 93 -1.82 12.46 -12.37
N HIS A 94 -2.08 11.52 -11.45
CA HIS A 94 -1.59 10.14 -11.55
C HIS A 94 -0.06 10.05 -11.77
N ALA A 95 0.68 10.98 -11.14
CA ALA A 95 2.12 11.10 -11.32
C ALA A 95 2.93 10.08 -10.50
N ILE A 96 2.33 9.43 -9.51
CA ILE A 96 3.00 8.47 -8.62
C ILE A 96 2.79 7.06 -9.13
N SER A 97 3.86 6.26 -9.20
CA SER A 97 3.81 4.85 -9.54
C SER A 97 4.70 4.03 -8.63
N TYR A 98 4.39 2.74 -8.50
CA TYR A 98 5.14 1.77 -7.72
C TYR A 98 5.74 0.71 -8.64
N GLY A 99 6.99 0.91 -9.04
CA GLY A 99 7.69 0.03 -9.96
C GLY A 99 6.91 -0.20 -11.25
N LYS A 100 6.96 -1.44 -11.74
CA LYS A 100 6.22 -1.86 -12.95
C LYS A 100 4.76 -2.25 -12.67
N PHE A 101 4.43 -2.49 -11.41
CA PHE A 101 3.14 -3.09 -11.03
C PHE A 101 1.94 -2.17 -11.21
N THR A 102 2.14 -0.86 -11.12
CA THR A 102 1.07 0.15 -11.20
C THR A 102 1.03 0.89 -12.53
N ARG A 103 1.98 0.65 -13.40
CA ARG A 103 1.99 1.28 -14.73
C ARG A 103 0.76 0.86 -15.54
N GLY A 104 0.06 1.83 -16.07
CA GLY A 104 -1.17 1.60 -16.87
C GLY A 104 -2.37 1.15 -16.06
N LYS A 105 -2.30 1.15 -14.74
CA LYS A 105 -3.42 0.83 -13.86
C LYS A 105 -4.14 2.09 -13.38
N GLY A 106 -5.47 1.99 -13.27
CA GLY A 106 -6.30 3.09 -12.81
C GLY A 106 -6.17 3.39 -11.32
N GLN A 107 -6.67 4.54 -10.92
CA GLN A 107 -6.80 4.95 -9.52
C GLN A 107 -8.23 4.71 -9.03
N VAL A 108 -8.35 4.35 -7.76
CA VAL A 108 -9.64 4.38 -7.06
C VAL A 108 -9.84 5.79 -6.51
N LYS A 109 -10.83 6.51 -7.01
CA LYS A 109 -11.22 7.81 -6.47
C LYS A 109 -12.15 7.59 -5.30
N ILE A 110 -11.65 7.85 -4.11
CA ILE A 110 -12.47 7.84 -2.89
C ILE A 110 -12.85 9.29 -2.63
N ASN A 111 -14.12 9.61 -2.80
CA ASN A 111 -14.67 10.88 -2.36
C ASN A 111 -14.80 10.80 -0.84
N LEU A 112 -13.86 11.41 -0.15
CA LEU A 112 -13.89 11.59 1.30
C LEU A 112 -14.42 12.98 1.62
#